data_62d182a44318836d26b53e76b36479f1
#
_entry.id   62d182a44318836d26b53e76b36479f1
#
_cell.length_a   1.000
_cell.length_b   1.000
_cell.length_c   1.000
_cell.angle_alpha   90.00
_cell.angle_beta   90.00
_cell.angle_gamma   90.00
#
_symmetry.space_group_name_H-M   'P 1'
#
loop_
_entity.id
_entity.type
_entity.pdbx_description
1 polymer ?
#
loop_
_entity_poly.entity_id
_entity_poly.type
_entity_poly.pdbx_seq_one_letter_code
_entity_poly.pdbx_strand_id
1 'polypeptide(L)'
;MTTYPPAVEFKFWAGPYEAPKVRVGTTLHDEWLGDVRVDGFTETPIPWPGTTLNKGRHKGLIPILCDSLVRAVCEEEQLAVRHYWGVTQYIVDEWKKALAGETDSRRVFTVLALKRRDPQFRKKFYP
;
A
#
# COMPACT_ATOMS: atom_id res chain seq x y z
N MET A 1 -0.86 33.46 11.69
CA MET A 1 -1.10 32.50 10.62
C MET A 1 0.00 31.46 10.63
N THR A 2 -0.32 30.27 11.00
CA THR A 2 0.63 29.19 10.93
C THR A 2 0.89 28.87 9.47
N THR A 3 1.99 29.38 8.98
CA THR A 3 2.55 28.85 7.77
C THR A 3 3.00 27.43 8.08
N TYR A 4 2.18 26.49 7.72
CA TYR A 4 2.71 25.15 7.58
C TYR A 4 3.88 25.25 6.62
N PRO A 5 5.03 24.67 6.94
CA PRO A 5 6.05 24.55 5.94
C PRO A 5 5.40 23.99 4.67
N PRO A 6 5.77 24.49 3.49
CA PRO A 6 5.25 23.94 2.26
C PRO A 6 5.35 22.45 2.37
N ALA A 7 4.29 21.77 1.96
CA ALA A 7 4.09 20.35 2.11
C ALA A 7 5.41 19.60 2.20
N VAL A 8 5.63 18.94 3.32
CA VAL A 8 6.79 18.08 3.47
C VAL A 8 6.75 17.15 2.27
N GLU A 9 7.56 17.41 1.28
CA GLU A 9 7.69 16.51 0.16
C GLU A 9 8.37 15.26 0.68
N PHE A 10 7.55 14.23 0.89
CA PHE A 10 8.09 12.93 1.19
C PHE A 10 8.78 12.42 -0.06
N LYS A 11 10.09 12.34 -0.02
CA LYS A 11 10.85 11.78 -1.12
C LYS A 11 10.74 10.26 -1.10
N PHE A 12 10.52 9.69 -2.27
CA PHE A 12 10.52 8.25 -2.43
C PHE A 12 11.96 7.71 -2.54
N TRP A 13 12.19 6.60 -1.85
CA TRP A 13 13.46 5.88 -1.93
C TRP A 13 13.52 4.96 -3.15
N ALA A 14 12.38 4.41 -3.56
CA ALA A 14 12.29 3.40 -4.60
C ALA A 14 11.24 3.74 -5.68
N GLY A 15 10.77 4.98 -5.72
CA GLY A 15 9.85 5.43 -6.76
C GLY A 15 10.50 5.47 -8.13
N PRO A 16 9.75 5.84 -9.17
CA PRO A 16 8.35 6.28 -9.13
C PRO A 16 7.36 5.13 -8.97
N TYR A 17 6.12 5.50 -8.63
CA TYR A 17 5.02 4.54 -8.47
C TYR A 17 3.90 4.92 -9.41
N GLU A 18 3.39 3.93 -10.12
CA GLU A 18 2.36 4.14 -11.11
C GLU A 18 1.21 3.16 -10.87
N ALA A 19 -0.01 3.69 -10.88
CA ALA A 19 -1.19 2.89 -10.68
C ALA A 19 -1.44 1.97 -11.88
N PRO A 20 -1.92 0.73 -11.64
CA PRO A 20 -2.34 -0.12 -12.73
C PRO A 20 -3.52 0.50 -13.48
N LYS A 21 -3.54 0.35 -14.80
CA LYS A 21 -4.60 0.88 -15.65
C LYS A 21 -5.75 -0.12 -15.70
N VAL A 22 -6.72 0.07 -14.83
CA VAL A 22 -7.87 -0.82 -14.70
C VAL A 22 -9.15 0.01 -14.65
N ARG A 23 -10.29 -0.64 -14.92
CA ARG A 23 -11.61 -0.03 -14.87
C ARG A 23 -12.34 -0.46 -13.62
N VAL A 24 -13.30 0.37 -13.19
CA VAL A 24 -14.25 -0.01 -12.14
C VAL A 24 -14.96 -1.30 -12.58
N GLY A 25 -15.10 -2.22 -11.63
CA GLY A 25 -15.66 -3.54 -11.87
C GLY A 25 -14.63 -4.64 -12.16
N THR A 26 -13.38 -4.27 -12.45
CA THR A 26 -12.30 -5.23 -12.64
C THR A 26 -11.97 -5.93 -11.31
N THR A 27 -11.64 -7.21 -11.37
CA THR A 27 -11.14 -7.95 -10.20
C THR A 27 -9.62 -7.86 -10.16
N LEU A 28 -9.09 -7.43 -9.02
CA LEU A 28 -7.66 -7.41 -8.76
C LEU A 28 -7.35 -8.26 -7.52
N HIS A 29 -6.15 -8.79 -7.47
CA HIS A 29 -5.68 -9.51 -6.27
C HIS A 29 -5.04 -8.51 -5.31
N ASP A 30 -5.64 -8.39 -4.13
CA ASP A 30 -5.11 -7.60 -3.00
C ASP A 30 -4.31 -8.54 -2.11
N GLU A 31 -3.07 -8.18 -1.81
CA GLU A 31 -2.18 -9.06 -1.02
C GLU A 31 -2.62 -9.20 0.44
N TRP A 32 -3.56 -8.38 0.88
CA TRP A 32 -4.15 -8.46 2.21
C TRP A 32 -5.53 -9.13 2.22
N LEU A 33 -6.39 -8.75 1.28
CA LEU A 33 -7.80 -9.13 1.27
C LEU A 33 -8.13 -10.27 0.31
N GLY A 34 -7.19 -10.65 -0.55
CA GLY A 34 -7.46 -11.59 -1.63
C GLY A 34 -8.06 -10.90 -2.85
N ASP A 35 -8.80 -11.64 -3.66
CA ASP A 35 -9.40 -11.05 -4.87
C ASP A 35 -10.52 -10.09 -4.49
N VAL A 36 -10.42 -8.87 -5.00
CA VAL A 36 -11.37 -7.79 -4.71
C VAL A 36 -11.78 -7.11 -6.00
N ARG A 37 -12.93 -6.45 -5.96
CA ARG A 37 -13.44 -5.67 -7.06
C ARG A 37 -12.95 -4.24 -6.96
N VAL A 38 -12.59 -3.63 -8.08
CA VAL A 38 -12.32 -2.20 -8.16
C VAL A 38 -13.66 -1.46 -8.08
N ASP A 39 -13.88 -0.77 -6.97
CA ASP A 39 -15.12 0.00 -6.73
C ASP A 39 -14.98 1.47 -7.12
N GLY A 40 -13.75 1.95 -7.28
CA GLY A 40 -13.46 3.32 -7.63
C GLY A 40 -11.97 3.60 -7.58
N PHE A 41 -11.62 4.88 -7.63
CA PHE A 41 -10.24 5.33 -7.53
C PHE A 41 -10.12 6.31 -6.37
N THR A 42 -9.02 6.23 -5.65
CA THR A 42 -8.80 7.11 -4.49
C THR A 42 -8.53 8.55 -4.94
N GLU A 43 -9.02 9.50 -4.14
CA GLU A 43 -8.75 10.94 -4.32
C GLU A 43 -7.54 11.33 -3.47
N THR A 44 -6.38 10.79 -3.83
CA THR A 44 -5.15 10.93 -3.07
C THR A 44 -4.04 11.44 -3.97
N PRO A 45 -2.92 11.93 -3.41
CA PRO A 45 -1.79 12.41 -4.23
C PRO A 45 -1.35 11.43 -5.32
N ILE A 46 -1.36 10.13 -5.00
CA ILE A 46 -1.21 9.09 -6.03
C ILE A 46 -2.55 8.37 -6.13
N PRO A 47 -3.40 8.68 -7.11
CA PRO A 47 -4.67 7.99 -7.27
C PRO A 47 -4.44 6.50 -7.54
N TRP A 48 -5.28 5.67 -6.93
CA TRP A 48 -5.08 4.22 -6.98
C TRP A 48 -6.43 3.52 -7.10
N PRO A 49 -6.50 2.41 -7.84
CA PRO A 49 -7.74 1.62 -7.82
C PRO A 49 -8.01 1.14 -6.41
N GLY A 50 -9.23 1.34 -5.96
CA GLY A 50 -9.63 1.05 -4.61
C GLY A 50 -10.81 0.12 -4.53
N THR A 51 -10.92 -0.55 -3.39
CA THR A 51 -12.07 -1.38 -3.06
C THR A 51 -12.70 -0.88 -1.76
N THR A 52 -14.01 -1.10 -1.63
CA THR A 52 -14.72 -0.68 -0.43
C THR A 52 -14.42 -1.64 0.71
N LEU A 53 -13.82 -1.12 1.77
CA LEU A 53 -13.60 -1.88 2.98
C LEU A 53 -14.72 -1.56 3.96
N ASN A 54 -15.36 -2.62 4.48
CA ASN A 54 -16.37 -2.52 5.52
C ASN A 54 -16.00 -3.50 6.62
N LYS A 55 -14.99 -3.13 7.41
CA LYS A 55 -14.43 -4.00 8.43
C LYS A 55 -14.15 -3.20 9.70
N GLY A 56 -14.86 -3.54 10.76
CA GLY A 56 -14.71 -2.84 12.02
C GLY A 56 -15.05 -1.36 11.89
N ARG A 57 -14.12 -0.50 12.26
CA ARG A 57 -14.28 0.96 12.18
C ARG A 57 -13.93 1.54 10.82
N HIS A 58 -13.37 0.72 9.92
CA HIS A 58 -12.99 1.17 8.59
C HIS A 58 -14.13 0.93 7.62
N LYS A 59 -14.72 2.03 7.16
CA LYS A 59 -15.75 2.03 6.13
C LYS A 59 -15.33 3.01 5.06
N GLY A 60 -15.21 2.54 3.85
CA GLY A 60 -14.90 3.40 2.72
C GLY A 60 -13.90 2.79 1.77
N LEU A 61 -13.57 3.56 0.76
CA LEU A 61 -12.68 3.13 -0.29
C LEU A 61 -11.23 3.17 0.20
N ILE A 62 -10.52 2.05 0.04
CA ILE A 62 -9.08 1.97 0.32
C ILE A 62 -8.34 1.52 -0.93
N PRO A 63 -7.07 1.93 -1.09
CA PRO A 63 -6.26 1.43 -2.21
C PRO A 63 -6.11 -0.08 -2.14
N ILE A 64 -6.19 -0.73 -3.29
CA ILE A 64 -5.94 -2.17 -3.40
C ILE A 64 -4.43 -2.40 -3.30
N LEU A 65 -4.02 -3.28 -2.39
CA LEU A 65 -2.62 -3.61 -2.19
C LEU A 65 -2.13 -4.54 -3.30
N CYS A 66 -1.71 -3.91 -4.39
CA CYS A 66 -1.27 -4.63 -5.58
C CYS A 66 -0.19 -3.83 -6.30
N ASP A 67 0.50 -4.49 -7.22
CA ASP A 67 1.44 -3.86 -8.12
C ASP A 67 2.53 -3.06 -7.37
N SER A 68 2.91 -1.88 -7.84
CA SER A 68 3.99 -1.10 -7.25
C SER A 68 3.69 -0.58 -5.84
N LEU A 69 2.42 -0.57 -5.42
CA LEU A 69 2.08 -0.23 -4.03
C LEU A 69 2.70 -1.23 -3.04
N VAL A 70 2.80 -2.50 -3.40
CA VAL A 70 3.48 -3.50 -2.57
C VAL A 70 4.93 -3.10 -2.35
N ARG A 71 5.62 -2.68 -3.42
CA ARG A 71 7.00 -2.20 -3.30
C ARG A 71 7.10 -0.97 -2.41
N ALA A 72 6.16 -0.04 -2.54
CA ALA A 72 6.14 1.15 -1.69
C ALA A 72 6.00 0.80 -0.21
N VAL A 73 5.11 -0.12 0.13
CA VAL A 73 4.91 -0.57 1.52
C VAL A 73 6.19 -1.20 2.07
N CYS A 74 6.94 -1.91 1.23
CA CYS A 74 8.18 -2.56 1.63
C CYS A 74 9.37 -1.59 1.75
N GLU A 75 9.45 -0.58 0.90
CA GLU A 75 10.65 0.23 0.72
C GLU A 75 10.53 1.66 1.26
N GLU A 76 9.34 2.22 1.28
CA GLU A 76 9.15 3.61 1.66
C GLU A 76 8.86 3.76 3.15
N GLU A 77 9.12 4.96 3.66
CA GLU A 77 8.73 5.29 5.01
C GLU A 77 7.22 5.25 5.17
N GLN A 78 6.76 4.80 6.32
CA GLN A 78 5.35 4.67 6.63
C GLN A 78 4.57 5.97 6.42
N LEU A 79 5.15 7.11 6.82
CA LEU A 79 4.51 8.40 6.64
C LEU A 79 4.31 8.75 5.17
N ALA A 80 5.25 8.38 4.31
CA ALA A 80 5.12 8.60 2.87
C ALA A 80 3.98 7.78 2.30
N VAL A 81 3.89 6.50 2.65
CA VAL A 81 2.81 5.63 2.20
C VAL A 81 1.44 6.17 2.66
N ARG A 82 1.34 6.56 3.92
CA ARG A 82 0.10 7.13 4.46
C ARG A 82 -0.32 8.40 3.72
N HIS A 83 0.64 9.27 3.42
CA HIS A 83 0.37 10.53 2.74
C HIS A 83 -0.07 10.32 1.29
N TYR A 84 0.73 9.57 0.52
CA TYR A 84 0.51 9.46 -0.92
C TYR A 84 -0.68 8.58 -1.30
N TRP A 85 -0.99 7.58 -0.49
CA TRP A 85 -2.13 6.69 -0.74
C TRP A 85 -3.32 6.94 0.20
N GLY A 86 -3.19 7.90 1.12
CA GLY A 86 -4.30 8.32 1.97
C GLY A 86 -4.79 7.26 2.93
N VAL A 87 -3.88 6.48 3.49
CA VAL A 87 -4.23 5.40 4.42
C VAL A 87 -3.75 5.69 5.84
N THR A 88 -4.36 5.02 6.80
CA THR A 88 -3.98 5.14 8.21
C THR A 88 -2.81 4.23 8.53
N GLN A 89 -2.19 4.49 9.68
CA GLN A 89 -1.14 3.62 10.22
C GLN A 89 -1.62 2.18 10.37
N TYR A 90 -2.86 1.99 10.82
CA TYR A 90 -3.45 0.68 10.99
C TYR A 90 -3.44 -0.11 9.67
N ILE A 91 -3.83 0.53 8.58
CA ILE A 91 -3.84 -0.11 7.27
C ILE A 91 -2.42 -0.49 6.83
N VAL A 92 -1.46 0.41 6.99
CA VAL A 92 -0.06 0.11 6.62
C VAL A 92 0.47 -1.06 7.45
N ASP A 93 0.18 -1.10 8.74
CA ASP A 93 0.63 -2.19 9.61
C ASP A 93 0.01 -3.53 9.18
N GLU A 94 -1.28 -3.54 8.83
CA GLU A 94 -1.96 -4.73 8.33
C GLU A 94 -1.37 -5.18 6.99
N TRP A 95 -1.05 -4.25 6.11
CA TRP A 95 -0.40 -4.55 4.84
C TRP A 95 0.97 -5.21 5.05
N LYS A 96 1.76 -4.68 5.97
CA LYS A 96 3.08 -5.25 6.28
C LYS A 96 2.97 -6.66 6.84
N LYS A 97 2.01 -6.89 7.73
CA LYS A 97 1.74 -8.23 8.27
C LYS A 97 1.35 -9.20 7.15
N ALA A 98 0.46 -8.78 6.27
CA ALA A 98 0.02 -9.62 5.16
C ALA A 98 1.18 -9.97 4.21
N LEU A 99 2.00 -8.97 3.86
CA LEU A 99 3.14 -9.18 2.98
C LEU A 99 4.21 -10.06 3.62
N ALA A 100 4.42 -9.93 4.93
CA ALA A 100 5.35 -10.77 5.66
C ALA A 100 4.82 -12.19 5.89
N GLY A 101 3.49 -12.36 5.88
CA GLY A 101 2.88 -13.61 6.30
C GLY A 101 3.09 -13.88 7.78
N GLU A 102 3.13 -12.84 8.60
CA GLU A 102 3.47 -12.92 10.01
C GLU A 102 2.53 -12.02 10.83
N THR A 103 2.00 -12.56 11.91
CA THR A 103 1.07 -11.83 12.78
C THR A 103 1.76 -11.19 14.00
N ASP A 104 2.91 -11.72 14.41
CA ASP A 104 3.68 -11.12 15.51
C ASP A 104 4.39 -9.87 15.00
N SER A 105 3.95 -8.70 15.48
CA SER A 105 4.49 -7.41 15.04
C SER A 105 6.00 -7.28 15.24
N ARG A 106 6.57 -7.99 16.22
CA ARG A 106 8.01 -7.97 16.45
C ARG A 106 8.81 -8.69 15.38
N ARG A 107 8.17 -9.64 14.67
CA ARG A 107 8.81 -10.44 13.63
C ARG A 107 8.52 -9.93 12.23
N VAL A 108 7.48 -9.13 12.06
CA VAL A 108 7.05 -8.62 10.75
C VAL A 108 8.20 -7.94 10.01
N PHE A 109 8.93 -7.07 10.69
CA PHE A 109 10.02 -6.32 10.08
C PHE A 109 11.12 -7.24 9.56
N THR A 110 11.53 -8.22 10.38
CA THR A 110 12.58 -9.18 10.00
C THR A 110 12.14 -10.07 8.84
N VAL A 111 10.93 -10.61 8.91
CA VAL A 111 10.40 -11.49 7.86
C VAL A 111 10.25 -10.71 6.55
N LEU A 112 9.74 -9.49 6.62
CA LEU A 112 9.58 -8.66 5.42
C LEU A 112 10.94 -8.32 4.79
N ALA A 113 11.95 -8.05 5.60
CA ALA A 113 13.30 -7.80 5.11
C ALA A 113 13.87 -9.02 4.36
N LEU A 114 13.59 -10.22 4.87
CA LEU A 114 13.99 -11.45 4.18
C LEU A 114 13.23 -11.64 2.85
N LYS A 115 11.93 -11.36 2.84
CA LYS A 115 11.13 -11.46 1.61
C LYS A 115 11.61 -10.49 0.53
N ARG A 116 12.01 -9.28 0.90
CA ARG A 116 12.55 -8.32 -0.07
C ARG A 116 13.80 -8.80 -0.77
N ARG A 117 14.52 -9.78 -0.19
CA ARG A 117 15.70 -10.39 -0.79
C ARG A 117 15.36 -11.64 -1.61
N ASP A 118 14.13 -12.15 -1.49
CA ASP A 118 13.70 -13.34 -2.22
C ASP A 118 13.56 -12.99 -3.71
N PRO A 119 14.27 -13.71 -4.61
CA PRO A 119 14.20 -13.45 -6.04
C PRO A 119 12.79 -13.54 -6.62
N GLN A 120 11.96 -14.44 -6.12
CA GLN A 120 10.57 -14.58 -6.61
C GLN A 120 9.72 -13.39 -6.21
N PHE A 121 9.85 -12.91 -4.98
CA PHE A 121 9.15 -11.72 -4.51
C PHE A 121 9.60 -10.49 -5.31
N ARG A 122 10.90 -10.33 -5.53
CA ARG A 122 11.43 -9.22 -6.29
C ARG A 122 10.95 -9.25 -7.75
N LYS A 123 10.92 -10.42 -8.35
CA LYS A 123 10.43 -10.57 -9.72
C LYS A 123 8.97 -10.14 -9.86
N LYS A 124 8.15 -10.43 -8.84
CA LYS A 124 6.73 -10.11 -8.84
C LYS A 124 6.46 -8.61 -8.64
N PHE A 125 7.18 -7.95 -7.76
CA PHE A 125 6.89 -6.59 -7.32
C PHE A 125 7.98 -5.56 -7.64
N TYR A 126 9.14 -6.00 -8.07
CA TYR A 126 10.29 -5.15 -8.40
C TYR A 126 10.69 -5.41 -9.85
N PRO A 127 9.97 -4.82 -10.80
CA PRO A 127 10.28 -5.00 -12.22
C PRO A 127 11.63 -4.41 -12.61
#